data_650c549a5c199361b8bc386693f2d138
#
_entry.id   650c549a5c199361b8bc386693f2d138
#
_cell.length_a   1.000
_cell.length_b   1.000
_cell.length_c   1.000
_cell.angle_alpha   90.00
_cell.angle_beta   90.00
_cell.angle_gamma   90.00
#
_symmetry.space_group_name_H-M   'P 1'
#
loop_
_entity.id
_entity.type
_entity.pdbx_description
1 polymer ?
#
loop_
_entity_poly.entity_id
_entity_poly.type
_entity_poly.pdbx_seq_one_letter_code
_entity_poly.pdbx_strand_id
1 'polypeptide(L)'
;MSEETFTNTNQTSFESERSLKEFLKWRFTRKQPERIQIETSDDWKQLEQEPKYYAVWIGHSTYLLNNGGLTILTDPVFSKRASPFSIAGPKRLISPAISLKELPSIDIITVSHNHYDHLDIKSLKTLRKLNPDALFLVPKGDKRLLKKSGIENVKEFLWWEEVEIKNTKFTFTPVQHWSARGLRDRNKSLWGGWFMKSADISIYHAGDTGYSADFK
;
A
#
# COMPACT_ATOMS: atom_id res chain seq x y z
N MET A 1 25.73 8.32 -13.85
CA MET A 1 25.28 8.45 -12.44
C MET A 1 24.74 7.10 -12.05
N SER A 2 25.30 6.44 -11.04
CA SER A 2 24.76 5.20 -10.47
C SER A 2 23.35 5.49 -9.98
N GLU A 3 22.38 4.71 -10.44
CA GLU A 3 21.01 4.81 -9.91
C GLU A 3 21.07 4.46 -8.41
N GLU A 4 20.51 5.34 -7.59
CA GLU A 4 20.45 5.17 -6.14
C GLU A 4 19.62 3.93 -5.82
N THR A 5 20.12 3.06 -4.96
CA THR A 5 19.40 1.89 -4.43
C THR A 5 19.30 2.02 -2.93
N PHE A 6 18.13 1.64 -2.39
CA PHE A 6 17.86 1.70 -0.95
C PHE A 6 18.18 0.38 -0.26
N THR A 7 18.52 0.43 1.02
CA THR A 7 18.80 -0.73 1.87
C THR A 7 18.04 -0.59 3.19
N ASN A 8 17.69 -1.70 3.83
CA ASN A 8 17.04 -1.66 5.14
C ASN A 8 17.91 -0.97 6.19
N THR A 9 17.30 -0.27 7.13
CA THR A 9 17.97 0.43 8.25
C THR A 9 18.67 -0.55 9.19
N ASN A 10 18.08 -1.71 9.40
CA ASN A 10 18.60 -2.78 10.23
C ASN A 10 18.89 -3.99 9.36
N GLN A 11 20.18 -4.34 9.19
CA GLN A 11 20.54 -5.61 8.57
C GLN A 11 20.21 -6.74 9.56
N THR A 12 19.14 -7.46 9.27
CA THR A 12 18.90 -8.72 9.94
C THR A 12 19.69 -9.81 9.22
N SER A 13 20.25 -10.76 9.97
CA SER A 13 21.00 -11.92 9.44
C SER A 13 20.18 -12.83 8.48
N PHE A 14 18.96 -12.44 8.16
CA PHE A 14 18.02 -13.12 7.26
C PHE A 14 18.03 -12.61 5.81
N GLU A 15 18.96 -11.78 5.40
CA GLU A 15 19.25 -11.58 3.98
C GLU A 15 19.93 -12.85 3.40
N SER A 16 19.25 -14.00 3.56
CA SER A 16 19.62 -15.16 2.78
C SER A 16 19.27 -14.85 1.33
N GLU A 17 20.29 -14.80 0.47
CA GLU A 17 20.13 -14.86 -0.97
C GLU A 17 19.35 -16.14 -1.31
N ARG A 18 18.01 -16.07 -1.25
CA ARG A 18 17.19 -17.19 -1.72
C ARG A 18 17.53 -17.39 -3.18
N SER A 19 18.21 -18.50 -3.45
CA SER A 19 18.62 -18.83 -4.82
C SER A 19 17.36 -18.96 -5.70
N LEU A 20 17.48 -18.64 -6.98
CA LEU A 20 16.39 -18.84 -7.94
C LEU A 20 15.85 -20.29 -7.89
N LYS A 21 16.73 -21.26 -7.60
CA LYS A 21 16.39 -22.68 -7.42
C LYS A 21 15.46 -22.89 -6.21
N GLU A 22 15.71 -22.25 -5.08
CA GLU A 22 14.85 -22.33 -3.89
C GLU A 22 13.50 -21.66 -4.12
N PHE A 23 13.49 -20.50 -4.78
CA PHE A 23 12.25 -19.85 -5.19
C PHE A 23 11.41 -20.74 -6.10
N LEU A 24 12.01 -21.36 -7.14
CA LEU A 24 11.32 -22.28 -8.03
C LEU A 24 10.82 -23.52 -7.29
N LYS A 25 11.66 -24.13 -6.43
CA LYS A 25 11.25 -25.25 -5.59
C LYS A 25 10.02 -24.88 -4.75
N TRP A 26 10.07 -23.77 -4.01
CA TRP A 26 8.93 -23.28 -3.23
C TRP A 26 7.70 -23.03 -4.09
N ARG A 27 7.86 -22.40 -5.25
CA ARG A 27 6.77 -22.08 -6.18
C ARG A 27 6.00 -23.31 -6.65
N PHE A 28 6.73 -24.43 -6.89
CA PHE A 28 6.13 -25.68 -7.35
C PHE A 28 5.68 -26.62 -6.24
N THR A 29 6.25 -26.50 -5.03
CA THR A 29 5.93 -27.41 -3.91
C THR A 29 4.93 -26.81 -2.92
N ARG A 30 4.68 -25.49 -2.97
CA ARG A 30 3.74 -24.84 -2.04
C ARG A 30 2.32 -25.41 -2.23
N LYS A 31 1.69 -25.78 -1.14
CA LYS A 31 0.26 -26.07 -1.14
C LYS A 31 -0.51 -24.78 -1.37
N GLN A 32 -1.51 -24.80 -2.24
CA GLN A 32 -2.44 -23.68 -2.36
C GLN A 32 -3.30 -23.64 -1.09
N PRO A 33 -3.47 -22.49 -0.46
CA PRO A 33 -4.39 -22.37 0.66
C PRO A 33 -5.82 -22.67 0.18
N GLU A 34 -6.62 -23.27 1.03
CA GLU A 34 -8.05 -23.42 0.78
C GLU A 34 -8.69 -22.03 0.65
N ARG A 35 -9.64 -21.91 -0.25
CA ARG A 35 -10.41 -20.68 -0.39
C ARG A 35 -11.38 -20.59 0.77
N ILE A 36 -11.16 -19.64 1.66
CA ILE A 36 -12.09 -19.28 2.70
C ILE A 36 -13.05 -18.24 2.11
N GLN A 37 -14.35 -18.48 2.22
CA GLN A 37 -15.34 -17.46 1.91
C GLN A 37 -15.44 -16.54 3.12
N ILE A 38 -15.08 -15.27 2.93
CA ILE A 38 -15.27 -14.23 3.93
C ILE A 38 -16.53 -13.48 3.53
N GLU A 39 -17.50 -13.48 4.43
CA GLU A 39 -18.70 -12.67 4.27
C GLU A 39 -18.36 -11.20 4.41
N THR A 40 -18.88 -10.38 3.52
CA THR A 40 -18.75 -8.94 3.56
C THR A 40 -20.04 -8.33 4.09
N SER A 41 -19.91 -7.26 4.89
CA SER A 41 -21.05 -6.52 5.44
C SER A 41 -21.11 -5.13 4.80
N ASP A 42 -22.32 -4.61 4.68
CA ASP A 42 -22.61 -3.24 4.27
C ASP A 42 -22.64 -2.24 5.46
N ASP A 43 -22.36 -2.71 6.66
CA ASP A 43 -22.42 -1.90 7.90
C ASP A 43 -21.48 -0.70 7.85
N TRP A 44 -20.42 -0.77 7.04
CA TRP A 44 -19.52 0.37 6.84
C TRP A 44 -20.23 1.63 6.32
N LYS A 45 -21.38 1.50 5.63
CA LYS A 45 -22.20 2.63 5.16
C LYS A 45 -22.78 3.46 6.31
N GLN A 46 -23.00 2.82 7.46
CA GLN A 46 -23.47 3.50 8.68
C GLN A 46 -22.34 4.28 9.32
N LEU A 47 -21.09 3.82 9.19
CA LEU A 47 -19.92 4.49 9.71
C LEU A 47 -19.63 5.84 9.02
N GLU A 48 -20.10 6.04 7.77
CA GLU A 48 -19.97 7.31 7.07
C GLU A 48 -20.87 8.43 7.66
N GLN A 49 -21.95 8.04 8.36
CA GLN A 49 -22.97 8.99 8.82
C GLN A 49 -22.64 9.62 10.17
N GLU A 50 -21.86 8.95 11.01
CA GLU A 50 -21.64 9.41 12.38
C GLU A 50 -20.23 9.26 12.97
N PRO A 51 -19.45 8.18 12.83
CA PRO A 51 -18.21 8.11 13.59
C PRO A 51 -17.11 8.97 13.01
N LYS A 52 -16.56 9.76 13.88
CA LYS A 52 -15.37 10.58 13.61
C LYS A 52 -14.14 9.76 13.25
N TYR A 53 -14.08 8.51 13.71
CA TYR A 53 -12.95 7.60 13.51
C TYR A 53 -13.45 6.21 13.17
N TYR A 54 -12.99 5.66 12.03
CA TYR A 54 -13.26 4.27 11.67
C TYR A 54 -12.14 3.67 10.82
N ALA A 55 -12.08 2.35 10.80
CA ALA A 55 -11.24 1.57 9.91
C ALA A 55 -12.06 0.43 9.32
N VAL A 56 -12.13 0.35 7.99
CA VAL A 56 -12.81 -0.71 7.25
C VAL A 56 -11.78 -1.47 6.42
N TRP A 57 -11.64 -2.76 6.65
CA TRP A 57 -10.78 -3.61 5.83
C TRP A 57 -11.47 -3.96 4.51
N ILE A 58 -10.89 -3.53 3.39
CA ILE A 58 -11.42 -3.80 2.05
C ILE A 58 -10.85 -5.11 1.49
N GLY A 59 -9.65 -5.47 1.89
CA GLY A 59 -8.98 -6.70 1.49
C GLY A 59 -7.49 -6.50 1.22
N HIS A 60 -6.70 -7.54 1.47
CA HIS A 60 -5.24 -7.49 1.49
C HIS A 60 -4.74 -6.36 2.41
N SER A 61 -3.93 -5.44 1.95
CA SER A 61 -3.46 -4.26 2.71
C SER A 61 -4.29 -2.99 2.47
N THR A 62 -5.45 -3.12 1.82
CA THR A 62 -6.33 -1.99 1.52
C THR A 62 -7.30 -1.75 2.68
N TYR A 63 -7.19 -0.58 3.31
CA TYR A 63 -8.11 -0.10 4.35
C TYR A 63 -8.68 1.25 3.97
N LEU A 64 -9.98 1.42 4.21
CA LEU A 64 -10.64 2.72 4.23
C LEU A 64 -10.64 3.21 5.67
N LEU A 65 -10.04 4.37 5.89
CA LEU A 65 -9.88 4.98 7.22
C LEU A 65 -10.54 6.34 7.23
N ASN A 66 -11.17 6.71 8.36
CA ASN A 66 -11.46 8.10 8.67
C ASN A 66 -10.70 8.51 9.93
N ASN A 67 -9.95 9.58 9.83
CA ASN A 67 -9.12 10.10 10.92
C ASN A 67 -9.57 11.53 11.32
N GLY A 68 -10.80 11.63 11.80
CA GLY A 68 -11.31 12.93 12.27
C GLY A 68 -11.66 13.93 11.15
N GLY A 69 -12.28 13.45 10.07
CA GLY A 69 -12.71 14.28 8.93
C GLY A 69 -11.73 14.26 7.76
N LEU A 70 -10.78 13.33 7.78
CA LEU A 70 -9.89 13.02 6.66
C LEU A 70 -10.11 11.56 6.24
N THR A 71 -10.58 11.36 5.00
CA THR A 71 -10.80 10.02 4.43
C THR A 71 -9.55 9.54 3.73
N ILE A 72 -9.00 8.42 4.19
CA ILE A 72 -7.71 7.89 3.77
C ILE A 72 -7.92 6.48 3.21
N LEU A 73 -7.27 6.17 2.09
CA LEU A 73 -7.25 4.84 1.51
C LEU A 73 -5.80 4.32 1.44
N THR A 74 -5.51 3.20 2.11
CA THR A 74 -4.16 2.63 2.14
C THR A 74 -4.00 1.56 1.05
N ASP A 75 -2.83 1.51 0.40
CA ASP A 75 -2.42 0.49 -0.57
C ASP A 75 -3.57 -0.02 -1.46
N PRO A 76 -4.24 0.85 -2.26
CA PRO A 76 -5.48 0.47 -2.91
C PRO A 76 -5.28 -0.47 -4.10
N VAL A 77 -5.65 -1.73 -3.91
CA VAL A 77 -5.58 -2.78 -4.92
C VAL A 77 -6.96 -3.37 -5.15
N PHE A 78 -7.55 -3.13 -6.34
CA PHE A 78 -8.85 -3.63 -6.75
C PHE A 78 -8.76 -4.55 -7.97
N SER A 79 -7.59 -4.67 -8.58
CA SER A 79 -7.35 -5.58 -9.70
C SER A 79 -7.51 -7.04 -9.28
N LYS A 80 -7.96 -7.87 -10.23
CA LYS A 80 -8.12 -9.33 -10.04
C LYS A 80 -6.78 -10.06 -9.86
N ARG A 81 -5.66 -9.42 -10.22
CA ARG A 81 -4.31 -10.01 -10.14
C ARG A 81 -3.29 -8.97 -9.70
N ALA A 82 -2.38 -9.39 -8.84
CA ALA A 82 -1.16 -8.65 -8.48
C ALA A 82 -0.09 -8.91 -9.55
N SER A 83 -0.20 -8.22 -10.69
CA SER A 83 0.66 -8.49 -11.86
C SER A 83 0.60 -7.37 -12.88
N PRO A 84 1.67 -7.14 -13.67
CA PRO A 84 1.60 -6.26 -14.84
C PRO A 84 0.66 -6.81 -15.94
N PHE A 85 0.37 -8.11 -15.91
CA PHE A 85 -0.47 -8.78 -16.90
C PHE A 85 -1.84 -9.11 -16.33
N SER A 86 -2.90 -8.89 -17.14
CA SER A 86 -4.28 -9.19 -16.72
C SER A 86 -4.60 -10.68 -16.66
N ILE A 87 -3.86 -11.49 -17.41
CA ILE A 87 -4.09 -12.94 -17.57
C ILE A 87 -3.13 -13.81 -16.76
N ALA A 88 -1.99 -13.29 -16.32
CA ALA A 88 -0.93 -14.01 -15.62
C ALA A 88 -0.61 -13.38 -14.25
N GLY A 89 0.01 -14.15 -13.36
CA GLY A 89 0.42 -13.73 -12.01
C GLY A 89 -0.60 -14.10 -10.91
N PRO A 90 -0.28 -13.81 -9.66
CA PRO A 90 -1.12 -14.14 -8.51
C PRO A 90 -2.54 -13.59 -8.65
N LYS A 91 -3.54 -14.46 -8.47
CA LYS A 91 -4.94 -14.08 -8.53
C LYS A 91 -5.44 -13.73 -7.13
N ARG A 92 -6.25 -12.68 -7.03
CA ARG A 92 -6.99 -12.34 -5.81
C ARG A 92 -7.85 -13.53 -5.37
N LEU A 93 -7.78 -13.89 -4.11
CA LEU A 93 -8.58 -14.98 -3.53
C LEU A 93 -9.92 -14.48 -3.00
N ILE A 94 -9.96 -13.29 -2.40
CA ILE A 94 -11.12 -12.67 -1.77
C ILE A 94 -11.46 -11.41 -2.56
N SER A 95 -12.72 -11.21 -2.91
CA SER A 95 -13.18 -9.96 -3.54
C SER A 95 -13.01 -8.77 -2.60
N PRO A 96 -12.76 -7.56 -3.12
CA PRO A 96 -12.81 -6.37 -2.27
C PRO A 96 -14.18 -6.24 -1.60
N ALA A 97 -14.20 -5.94 -0.31
CA ALA A 97 -15.44 -5.77 0.46
C ALA A 97 -16.26 -4.56 -0.03
N ILE A 98 -15.59 -3.54 -0.53
CA ILE A 98 -16.20 -2.33 -1.11
C ILE A 98 -15.69 -2.20 -2.54
N SER A 99 -16.55 -1.93 -3.50
CA SER A 99 -16.13 -1.65 -4.87
C SER A 99 -15.62 -0.21 -5.02
N LEU A 100 -14.77 0.05 -6.03
CA LEU A 100 -14.24 1.41 -6.29
C LEU A 100 -15.34 2.48 -6.47
N LYS A 101 -16.54 2.09 -6.96
CA LYS A 101 -17.65 3.01 -7.20
C LYS A 101 -18.46 3.32 -5.94
N GLU A 102 -18.37 2.46 -4.94
CA GLU A 102 -19.08 2.60 -3.66
C GLU A 102 -18.24 3.30 -2.62
N LEU A 103 -16.93 3.53 -2.89
CA LEU A 103 -16.07 4.27 -1.98
C LEU A 103 -16.57 5.70 -1.81
N PRO A 104 -16.48 6.26 -0.59
CA PRO A 104 -16.71 7.68 -0.37
C PRO A 104 -15.67 8.53 -1.09
N SER A 105 -15.83 9.85 -1.01
CA SER A 105 -14.79 10.78 -1.45
C SER A 105 -13.52 10.56 -0.64
N ILE A 106 -12.39 10.36 -1.32
CA ILE A 106 -11.08 10.10 -0.72
C ILE A 106 -10.23 11.38 -0.76
N ASP A 107 -9.74 11.80 0.38
CA ASP A 107 -8.80 12.93 0.50
C ASP A 107 -7.36 12.50 0.24
N ILE A 108 -6.95 11.37 0.84
CA ILE A 108 -5.56 10.90 0.85
C ILE A 108 -5.49 9.45 0.40
N ILE A 109 -4.52 9.15 -0.45
CA ILE A 109 -4.16 7.78 -0.81
C ILE A 109 -2.71 7.56 -0.41
N THR A 110 -2.45 6.57 0.45
CA THR A 110 -1.09 6.19 0.83
C THR A 110 -0.67 4.90 0.14
N VAL A 111 0.61 4.84 -0.24
CA VAL A 111 1.25 3.62 -0.78
C VAL A 111 2.45 3.30 0.08
N SER A 112 2.53 2.07 0.58
CA SER A 112 3.65 1.60 1.42
C SER A 112 4.89 1.24 0.61
N HIS A 113 4.71 0.57 -0.51
CA HIS A 113 5.77 0.18 -1.43
C HIS A 113 5.21 -0.22 -2.81
N ASN A 114 6.07 -0.49 -3.77
CA ASN A 114 5.66 -0.61 -5.16
C ASN A 114 5.39 -2.04 -5.66
N HIS A 115 5.30 -3.06 -4.83
CA HIS A 115 4.85 -4.38 -5.25
C HIS A 115 3.46 -4.32 -5.88
N TYR A 116 3.13 -5.27 -6.76
CA TYR A 116 1.87 -5.24 -7.52
C TYR A 116 0.62 -5.43 -6.69
N ASP A 117 0.74 -5.96 -5.48
CA ASP A 117 -0.32 -6.17 -4.49
C ASP A 117 -0.46 -5.00 -3.50
N HIS A 118 0.34 -3.93 -3.65
CA HIS A 118 0.25 -2.69 -2.89
C HIS A 118 0.12 -1.45 -3.80
N LEU A 119 0.81 -1.41 -4.94
CA LEU A 119 0.72 -0.35 -5.91
C LEU A 119 0.07 -0.85 -7.21
N ASP A 120 -1.25 -0.76 -7.29
CA ASP A 120 -2.05 -1.12 -8.47
C ASP A 120 -2.38 0.11 -9.32
N ILE A 121 -1.62 0.32 -10.37
CA ILE A 121 -1.80 1.48 -11.27
C ILE A 121 -3.22 1.59 -11.84
N LYS A 122 -3.91 0.47 -12.10
CA LYS A 122 -5.29 0.50 -12.62
C LYS A 122 -6.25 1.07 -11.57
N SER A 123 -6.12 0.62 -10.33
CA SER A 123 -6.90 1.15 -9.20
C SER A 123 -6.60 2.61 -8.96
N LEU A 124 -5.32 3.00 -8.89
CA LEU A 124 -4.91 4.39 -8.68
C LEU A 124 -5.41 5.34 -9.78
N LYS A 125 -5.37 4.91 -11.05
CA LYS A 125 -5.94 5.70 -12.18
C LYS A 125 -7.45 5.88 -12.06
N THR A 126 -8.17 4.86 -11.60
CA THR A 126 -9.61 4.96 -11.40
C THR A 126 -9.93 5.87 -10.23
N LEU A 127 -9.22 5.71 -9.11
CA LEU A 127 -9.34 6.56 -7.92
C LEU A 127 -9.06 8.03 -8.24
N ARG A 128 -8.02 8.32 -9.03
CA ARG A 128 -7.71 9.69 -9.48
C ARG A 128 -8.86 10.31 -10.29
N LYS A 129 -9.57 9.52 -11.11
CA LYS A 129 -10.73 10.02 -11.86
C LYS A 129 -11.93 10.29 -10.97
N LEU A 130 -12.18 9.43 -9.98
CA LEU A 130 -13.29 9.56 -9.03
C LEU A 130 -13.02 10.65 -7.98
N ASN A 131 -11.75 10.87 -7.63
CA ASN A 131 -11.29 11.81 -6.60
C ASN A 131 -10.19 12.71 -7.19
N PRO A 132 -10.53 13.72 -8.00
CA PRO A 132 -9.56 14.56 -8.71
C PRO A 132 -8.64 15.35 -7.76
N ASP A 133 -9.05 15.66 -6.58
CA ASP A 133 -8.31 16.44 -5.59
C ASP A 133 -7.52 15.57 -4.60
N ALA A 134 -7.69 14.23 -4.62
CA ALA A 134 -6.98 13.34 -3.73
C ALA A 134 -5.45 13.49 -3.86
N LEU A 135 -4.77 13.59 -2.74
CA LEU A 135 -3.31 13.62 -2.68
C LEU A 135 -2.76 12.20 -2.47
N PHE A 136 -1.83 11.83 -3.33
CA PHE A 136 -1.15 10.53 -3.26
C PHE A 136 0.19 10.68 -2.52
N LEU A 137 0.33 10.01 -1.39
CA LEU A 137 1.55 9.94 -0.59
C LEU A 137 2.25 8.61 -0.91
N VAL A 138 3.46 8.69 -1.45
CA VAL A 138 4.17 7.51 -1.97
C VAL A 138 5.63 7.50 -1.54
N PRO A 139 6.29 6.33 -1.54
CA PRO A 139 7.73 6.24 -1.30
C PRO A 139 8.54 6.97 -2.37
N LYS A 140 9.74 7.39 -2.01
CA LYS A 140 10.73 7.93 -2.94
C LYS A 140 10.99 6.95 -4.08
N GLY A 141 10.97 7.45 -5.33
CA GLY A 141 11.15 6.68 -6.56
C GLY A 141 9.84 6.36 -7.29
N ASP A 142 8.69 6.37 -6.62
CA ASP A 142 7.40 5.96 -7.22
C ASP A 142 6.63 7.12 -7.88
N LYS A 143 6.90 8.36 -7.54
CA LYS A 143 6.26 9.54 -8.16
C LYS A 143 6.35 9.55 -9.68
N ARG A 144 7.50 9.18 -10.23
CA ARG A 144 7.70 9.11 -11.68
C ARG A 144 6.76 8.09 -12.34
N LEU A 145 6.51 6.95 -11.68
CA LEU A 145 5.60 5.91 -12.16
C LEU A 145 4.16 6.41 -12.17
N LEU A 146 3.73 7.09 -11.10
CA LEU A 146 2.39 7.64 -10.98
C LEU A 146 2.16 8.75 -12.01
N LYS A 147 3.09 9.69 -12.15
CA LYS A 147 3.00 10.78 -13.14
C LYS A 147 2.92 10.26 -14.58
N LYS A 148 3.73 9.27 -14.94
CA LYS A 148 3.61 8.58 -16.25
C LYS A 148 2.25 7.92 -16.46
N SER A 149 1.53 7.66 -15.39
CA SER A 149 0.19 7.06 -15.40
C SER A 149 -0.94 8.11 -15.36
N GLY A 150 -0.61 9.41 -15.41
CA GLY A 150 -1.56 10.53 -15.40
C GLY A 150 -2.03 10.92 -14.00
N ILE A 151 -1.28 10.58 -12.94
CA ILE A 151 -1.56 10.95 -11.56
C ILE A 151 -0.56 12.03 -11.16
N GLU A 152 -1.00 13.30 -11.12
CA GLU A 152 -0.12 14.46 -10.93
C GLU A 152 0.00 14.89 -9.46
N ASN A 153 -1.07 14.79 -8.68
CA ASN A 153 -1.10 15.22 -7.28
C ASN A 153 -0.41 14.19 -6.37
N VAL A 154 0.92 14.10 -6.48
CA VAL A 154 1.76 13.08 -5.83
C VAL A 154 2.88 13.73 -5.04
N LYS A 155 3.01 13.35 -3.77
CA LYS A 155 4.15 13.70 -2.92
C LYS A 155 4.95 12.44 -2.56
N GLU A 156 6.27 12.49 -2.77
CA GLU A 156 7.20 11.40 -2.39
C GLU A 156 7.79 11.67 -1.02
N PHE A 157 8.16 10.57 -0.33
CA PHE A 157 8.74 10.60 1.01
C PHE A 157 9.95 9.69 1.14
N LEU A 158 10.97 10.20 1.78
CA LEU A 158 12.02 9.42 2.44
C LEU A 158 11.56 8.99 3.83
N TRP A 159 12.23 8.02 4.44
CA TRP A 159 11.96 7.65 5.83
C TRP A 159 12.11 8.85 6.76
N TRP A 160 11.22 8.95 7.71
CA TRP A 160 11.10 10.02 8.72
C TRP A 160 10.68 11.39 8.15
N GLU A 161 10.43 11.50 6.85
CA GLU A 161 9.79 12.69 6.33
C GLU A 161 8.30 12.73 6.71
N GLU A 162 7.84 13.94 6.92
CA GLU A 162 6.51 14.22 7.44
C GLU A 162 5.75 15.21 6.57
N VAL A 163 4.45 15.15 6.68
CA VAL A 163 3.52 16.17 6.17
C VAL A 163 2.32 16.26 7.08
N GLU A 164 1.87 17.48 7.33
CA GLU A 164 0.61 17.74 8.03
C GLU A 164 -0.48 18.12 7.02
N ILE A 165 -1.63 17.44 7.09
CA ILE A 165 -2.79 17.66 6.23
C ILE A 165 -4.03 17.64 7.13
N LYS A 166 -4.80 18.75 7.18
CA LYS A 166 -6.03 18.87 8.00
C LYS A 166 -5.85 18.32 9.44
N ASN A 167 -4.87 18.79 10.16
CA ASN A 167 -4.58 18.38 11.56
C ASN A 167 -4.18 16.89 11.72
N THR A 168 -3.83 16.22 10.66
CA THR A 168 -3.26 14.88 10.70
C THR A 168 -1.83 14.91 10.19
N LYS A 169 -0.90 14.48 11.01
CA LYS A 169 0.50 14.32 10.66
C LYS A 169 0.74 12.93 10.09
N PHE A 170 1.26 12.85 8.88
CA PHE A 170 1.69 11.63 8.20
C PHE A 170 3.21 11.56 8.27
N THR A 171 3.75 10.49 8.85
CA THR A 171 5.18 10.20 8.87
C THR A 171 5.43 8.92 8.11
N PHE A 172 6.37 8.95 7.15
CA PHE A 172 6.78 7.73 6.45
C PHE A 172 7.92 7.07 7.23
N THR A 173 7.75 5.83 7.65
CA THR A 173 8.67 5.14 8.57
C THR A 173 9.35 3.95 7.92
N PRO A 174 10.58 3.60 8.34
CA PRO A 174 11.24 2.38 7.86
C PRO A 174 10.49 1.13 8.28
N VAL A 175 10.57 0.11 7.44
CA VAL A 175 10.13 -1.25 7.71
C VAL A 175 11.12 -2.24 7.07
N GLN A 176 11.14 -3.48 7.52
CA GLN A 176 12.01 -4.52 7.00
C GLN A 176 11.39 -5.18 5.77
N HIS A 177 11.65 -4.62 4.59
CA HIS A 177 11.09 -5.11 3.33
C HIS A 177 12.00 -4.79 2.14
N TRP A 178 11.45 -4.71 0.95
CA TRP A 178 12.12 -4.39 -0.30
C TRP A 178 11.12 -3.91 -1.37
N SER A 179 11.61 -3.40 -2.49
CA SER A 179 10.78 -2.96 -3.60
C SER A 179 11.24 -3.54 -4.93
N ALA A 180 10.31 -3.85 -5.82
CA ALA A 180 10.54 -4.13 -7.23
C ALA A 180 9.23 -4.25 -8.02
N ARG A 181 9.27 -3.90 -9.30
CA ARG A 181 8.19 -4.17 -10.28
C ARG A 181 8.69 -4.91 -11.51
N GLY A 182 9.99 -4.93 -11.74
CA GLY A 182 10.63 -5.57 -12.88
C GLY A 182 11.86 -6.36 -12.48
N LEU A 183 12.64 -6.77 -13.48
CA LEU A 183 13.84 -7.58 -13.25
C LEU A 183 15.08 -6.75 -12.88
N ARG A 184 15.03 -5.42 -13.08
CA ARG A 184 16.22 -4.53 -12.96
C ARG A 184 15.97 -3.31 -12.06
N ASP A 185 14.88 -3.30 -11.32
CA ASP A 185 14.48 -2.15 -10.49
C ASP A 185 14.38 -2.47 -8.99
N ARG A 186 14.97 -3.61 -8.58
CA ARG A 186 15.00 -3.97 -7.16
C ARG A 186 15.62 -2.84 -6.33
N ASN A 187 14.89 -2.43 -5.29
CA ASN A 187 15.29 -1.38 -4.34
C ASN A 187 15.60 0.00 -4.96
N LYS A 188 15.11 0.29 -6.18
CA LYS A 188 15.20 1.63 -6.79
C LYS A 188 14.08 2.57 -6.34
N SER A 189 13.03 2.05 -5.74
CA SER A 189 12.05 2.81 -4.97
C SER A 189 12.17 2.41 -3.50
N LEU A 190 11.83 3.33 -2.61
CA LEU A 190 11.81 3.07 -1.17
C LEU A 190 10.58 2.24 -0.80
N TRP A 191 10.52 1.77 0.42
CA TRP A 191 9.41 1.05 1.06
C TRP A 191 9.27 1.53 2.49
N GLY A 192 8.08 1.43 3.10
CA GLY A 192 7.88 1.88 4.48
C GLY A 192 6.46 1.72 4.95
N GLY A 193 6.24 2.06 6.21
CA GLY A 193 4.94 2.19 6.83
C GLY A 193 4.50 3.65 6.92
N TRP A 194 3.21 3.86 7.10
CA TRP A 194 2.62 5.17 7.32
C TRP A 194 2.11 5.29 8.75
N PHE A 195 2.73 6.18 9.52
CA PHE A 195 2.23 6.58 10.83
C PHE A 195 1.40 7.86 10.67
N MET A 196 0.14 7.78 11.02
CA MET A 196 -0.85 8.84 10.89
C MET A 196 -1.31 9.24 12.28
N LYS A 197 -1.02 10.48 12.69
CA LYS A 197 -1.32 11.00 14.04
C LYS A 197 -2.18 12.25 13.94
N SER A 198 -3.35 12.23 14.58
CA SER A 198 -4.15 13.42 14.90
C SER A 198 -4.11 13.72 16.38
N ALA A 199 -4.88 14.69 16.84
CA ALA A 199 -4.95 15.03 18.27
C ALA A 199 -5.45 13.86 19.13
N ASP A 200 -6.41 13.09 18.60
CA ASP A 200 -7.17 12.11 19.38
C ASP A 200 -6.77 10.65 19.09
N ILE A 201 -6.19 10.36 17.92
CA ILE A 201 -5.89 8.99 17.50
C ILE A 201 -4.58 8.90 16.73
N SER A 202 -3.93 7.76 16.87
CA SER A 202 -2.78 7.36 16.05
C SER A 202 -3.06 6.05 15.36
N ILE A 203 -2.80 5.99 14.05
CA ILE A 203 -2.97 4.81 13.22
C ILE A 203 -1.62 4.49 12.59
N TYR A 204 -1.23 3.23 12.61
CA TYR A 204 -0.03 2.75 11.92
C TYR A 204 -0.40 1.69 10.87
N HIS A 205 -0.12 2.00 9.61
CA HIS A 205 -0.21 1.08 8.49
C HIS A 205 1.20 0.65 8.08
N ALA A 206 1.62 -0.52 8.50
CA ALA A 206 2.99 -1.01 8.29
C ALA A 206 3.29 -1.37 6.82
N GLY A 207 2.26 -1.62 5.99
CA GLY A 207 2.45 -2.30 4.72
C GLY A 207 2.98 -3.72 4.94
N ASP A 208 3.94 -4.14 4.14
CA ASP A 208 4.65 -5.41 4.33
C ASP A 208 5.93 -5.20 5.12
N THR A 209 6.15 -6.01 6.14
CA THR A 209 7.36 -5.96 6.95
C THR A 209 7.72 -7.30 7.57
N GLY A 210 9.02 -7.60 7.64
CA GLY A 210 9.56 -8.54 8.62
C GLY A 210 9.69 -7.87 9.99
N TYR A 211 9.89 -8.65 11.03
CA TYR A 211 10.23 -8.11 12.35
C TYR A 211 11.62 -7.46 12.32
N SER A 212 11.73 -6.26 12.84
CA SER A 212 13.01 -5.53 12.91
C SER A 212 13.09 -4.65 14.16
N ALA A 213 14.28 -4.08 14.41
CA ALA A 213 14.48 -3.13 15.50
C ALA A 213 13.79 -1.77 15.26
N ASP A 214 13.29 -1.53 14.04
CA ASP A 214 12.55 -0.29 13.71
C ASP A 214 11.25 -0.14 14.50
N PHE A 215 10.75 -1.22 15.12
CA PHE A 215 9.53 -1.25 15.93
C PHE A 215 9.76 -1.16 17.46
N LYS A 216 10.99 -0.80 17.89
CA LYS A 216 11.35 -0.67 19.32
C LYS A 216 11.33 0.76 19.81
#